data_742c27e6745987d0bd46e26b4d907ebc
#
_entry.id   742c27e6745987d0bd46e26b4d907ebc
#
_cell.length_a   1.000
_cell.length_b   1.000
_cell.length_c   1.000
_cell.angle_alpha   90.00
_cell.angle_beta   90.00
_cell.angle_gamma   90.00
#
_symmetry.space_group_name_H-M   'P 1'
#
loop_
_entity.id
_entity.type
_entity.pdbx_description
1 polymer ?
#
loop_
_entity_poly.entity_id
_entity_poly.type
_entity_poly.pdbx_seq_one_letter_code
_entity_poly.pdbx_strand_id
1 'polypeptide(L)'
;MSSVSSTIIQDIKTICETGRALIGYFYFDFRDVNKQHWRHLVPFLITQLSSRSGPHFDILSRLYSDHDSGARQPSDNFLTKCLKEILTLSDQWPIYLIIDAVDECPNTSGILSPREMVLQFVKDFVDLRLPNLHICVTSRPEIDIRNVLDPLTTYQVSLHHQSGQKKDIEDCSVCCLLKGFGADHEKVEEGGQRPRNRDAL
;
A
#
# COMPACT_ATOMS: atom_id res chain seq x y z
N MET A 1 -5.57 12.22 -6.88
CA MET A 1 -6.08 11.04 -6.13
C MET A 1 -7.23 10.43 -6.92
N SER A 2 -7.21 9.13 -7.14
CA SER A 2 -8.33 8.45 -7.80
C SER A 2 -9.55 8.36 -6.87
N SER A 3 -10.75 8.28 -7.42
CA SER A 3 -11.98 8.12 -6.61
C SER A 3 -11.96 6.83 -5.79
N VAL A 4 -11.37 5.76 -6.34
CA VAL A 4 -11.25 4.47 -5.69
C VAL A 4 -10.32 4.53 -4.48
N SER A 5 -9.13 5.10 -4.64
CA SER A 5 -8.19 5.28 -3.52
C SER A 5 -8.79 6.13 -2.42
N SER A 6 -9.56 7.18 -2.77
CA SER A 6 -10.23 8.03 -1.78
C SER A 6 -11.23 7.25 -0.94
N THR A 7 -12.03 6.38 -1.57
CA THR A 7 -13.00 5.54 -0.87
C THR A 7 -12.30 4.53 0.05
N ILE A 8 -11.29 3.82 -0.45
CA ILE A 8 -10.50 2.86 0.34
C ILE A 8 -9.87 3.55 1.55
N ILE A 9 -9.26 4.73 1.35
CA ILE A 9 -8.65 5.49 2.45
C ILE A 9 -9.69 5.89 3.49
N GLN A 10 -10.88 6.32 3.07
CA GLN A 10 -11.94 6.74 3.98
C GLN A 10 -12.45 5.56 4.82
N ASP A 11 -12.69 4.41 4.20
CA ASP A 11 -13.14 3.20 4.88
C ASP A 11 -12.11 2.71 5.92
N ILE A 12 -10.82 2.68 5.53
CA ILE A 12 -9.75 2.28 6.45
C ILE A 12 -9.59 3.30 7.58
N LYS A 13 -9.70 4.61 7.31
CA LYS A 13 -9.65 5.64 8.35
C LYS A 13 -10.70 5.44 9.42
N THR A 14 -11.92 5.05 9.04
CA THR A 14 -12.98 4.72 10.00
C THR A 14 -12.57 3.56 10.92
N ILE A 15 -11.89 2.55 10.40
CA ILE A 15 -11.33 1.45 11.21
C ILE A 15 -10.20 1.98 12.11
N CYS A 16 -9.33 2.85 11.58
CA CYS A 16 -8.24 3.46 12.35
C CYS A 16 -8.73 4.32 13.53
N GLU A 17 -9.85 5.01 13.39
CA GLU A 17 -10.47 5.81 14.46
C GLU A 17 -10.84 4.93 15.67
N THR A 18 -11.17 3.67 15.46
CA THR A 18 -11.42 2.72 16.55
C THR A 18 -10.15 2.22 17.24
N GLY A 19 -8.98 2.63 16.81
CA GLY A 19 -7.69 2.18 17.34
C GLY A 19 -7.25 0.80 16.87
N ARG A 20 -7.93 0.19 15.89
CA ARG A 20 -7.71 -1.20 15.48
C ARG A 20 -6.90 -1.37 14.20
N ALA A 21 -6.41 -0.30 13.61
CA ALA A 21 -5.57 -0.34 12.41
C ALA A 21 -4.68 0.89 12.32
N LEU A 22 -3.63 0.79 11.52
CA LEU A 22 -2.78 1.91 11.11
C LEU A 22 -2.91 2.10 9.60
N ILE A 23 -2.84 3.35 9.16
CA ILE A 23 -2.86 3.68 7.74
C ILE A 23 -1.75 4.67 7.41
N GLY A 24 -1.02 4.38 6.35
CA GLY A 24 -0.15 5.31 5.65
C GLY A 24 -0.55 5.35 4.18
N TYR A 25 -0.68 6.54 3.62
CA TYR A 25 -1.04 6.68 2.22
C TYR A 25 -0.24 7.79 1.57
N PHE A 26 0.08 7.60 0.29
CA PHE A 26 0.74 8.58 -0.55
C PHE A 26 0.15 8.52 -1.96
N TYR A 27 0.00 9.67 -2.60
CA TYR A 27 -0.42 9.74 -3.99
C TYR A 27 0.59 10.55 -4.80
N PHE A 28 1.00 10.00 -5.92
CA PHE A 28 1.82 10.71 -6.88
C PHE A 28 0.97 11.72 -7.67
N ASP A 29 1.55 12.82 -8.07
CA ASP A 29 0.94 13.83 -8.92
C ASP A 29 2.03 14.48 -9.77
N PHE A 30 1.99 14.27 -11.09
CA PHE A 30 2.98 14.82 -12.02
C PHE A 30 2.99 16.35 -12.05
N ARG A 31 1.99 17.03 -11.50
CA ARG A 31 1.89 18.50 -11.42
C ARG A 31 2.54 19.07 -10.16
N ASP A 32 2.80 18.23 -9.16
CA ASP A 32 3.37 18.64 -7.87
C ASP A 32 4.74 18.00 -7.69
N VAL A 33 5.80 18.81 -7.79
CA VAL A 33 7.20 18.33 -7.65
C VAL A 33 7.43 17.59 -6.34
N ASN A 34 6.73 17.96 -5.26
CA ASN A 34 6.83 17.27 -3.98
C ASN A 34 6.16 15.90 -3.98
N LYS A 35 5.36 15.59 -5.00
CA LYS A 35 4.65 14.32 -5.16
C LYS A 35 5.14 13.48 -6.34
N GLN A 36 6.30 13.79 -6.86
CA GLN A 36 6.92 13.07 -7.98
C GLN A 36 8.04 12.13 -7.55
N HIS A 37 8.56 12.28 -6.33
CA HIS A 37 9.75 11.57 -5.89
C HIS A 37 9.48 10.63 -4.71
N TRP A 38 10.04 9.45 -4.78
CA TRP A 38 10.00 8.46 -3.72
C TRP A 38 10.57 8.99 -2.38
N ARG A 39 11.50 9.95 -2.43
CA ARG A 39 12.07 10.61 -1.25
C ARG A 39 11.03 11.31 -0.37
N HIS A 40 9.88 11.67 -0.92
CA HIS A 40 8.77 12.25 -0.18
C HIS A 40 7.81 11.18 0.35
N LEU A 41 7.72 10.03 -0.33
CA LEU A 41 6.88 8.90 0.07
C LEU A 41 7.24 8.40 1.47
N VAL A 42 8.52 8.05 1.71
CA VAL A 42 8.95 7.39 2.95
C VAL A 42 8.77 8.27 4.18
N PRO A 43 9.24 9.55 4.21
CA PRO A 43 8.98 10.44 5.34
C PRO A 43 7.51 10.67 5.62
N PHE A 44 6.70 10.75 4.56
CA PHE A 44 5.27 10.97 4.68
C PHE A 44 4.57 9.76 5.33
N LEU A 45 4.94 8.54 4.94
CA LEU A 45 4.46 7.31 5.58
C LEU A 45 4.90 7.22 7.05
N ILE A 46 6.18 7.51 7.36
CA ILE A 46 6.68 7.52 8.73
C ILE A 46 5.84 8.47 9.59
N THR A 47 5.63 9.70 9.12
CA THR A 47 4.86 10.70 9.87
C THR A 47 3.43 10.24 10.15
N GLN A 48 2.74 9.66 9.16
CA GLN A 48 1.36 9.19 9.33
C GLN A 48 1.27 8.00 10.29
N LEU A 49 2.16 7.03 10.16
CA LEU A 49 2.17 5.83 11.00
C LEU A 49 2.60 6.12 12.44
N SER A 50 3.42 7.16 12.64
CA SER A 50 3.90 7.58 13.95
C SER A 50 3.06 8.68 14.60
N SER A 51 1.97 9.12 13.98
CA SER A 51 1.13 10.22 14.48
C SER A 51 0.37 9.89 15.77
N ARG A 52 0.32 8.62 16.16
CA ARG A 52 -0.28 8.17 17.42
C ARG A 52 0.78 8.05 18.51
N SER A 53 0.37 8.29 19.76
CA SER A 53 1.22 8.10 20.93
C SER A 53 1.64 6.61 21.05
N GLY A 54 2.84 6.37 21.58
CA GLY A 54 3.36 5.03 21.82
C GLY A 54 4.70 4.77 21.12
N PRO A 55 5.12 3.51 20.98
CA PRO A 55 6.45 3.13 20.48
C PRO A 55 6.79 3.71 19.10
N HIS A 56 5.78 3.90 18.24
CA HIS A 56 5.97 4.51 16.90
C HIS A 56 6.35 5.99 17.00
N PHE A 57 5.79 6.71 17.95
CA PHE A 57 6.15 8.10 18.21
C PHE A 57 7.59 8.23 18.73
N ASP A 58 8.05 7.28 19.52
CA ASP A 58 9.43 7.24 20.02
C ASP A 58 10.44 7.09 18.88
N ILE A 59 10.12 6.31 17.86
CA ILE A 59 10.96 6.19 16.65
C ILE A 59 11.04 7.53 15.93
N LEU A 60 9.92 8.23 15.75
CA LEU A 60 9.90 9.54 15.12
C LEU A 60 10.66 10.58 15.93
N SER A 61 10.52 10.57 17.27
CA SER A 61 11.24 11.46 18.17
C SER A 61 12.74 11.24 18.12
N ARG A 62 13.18 9.97 18.09
CA ARG A 62 14.58 9.60 17.89
C ARG A 62 15.10 10.06 16.54
N LEU A 63 14.34 9.81 15.46
CA LEU A 63 14.68 10.28 14.12
C LEU A 63 14.92 11.80 14.09
N TYR A 64 14.05 12.56 14.73
CA TYR A 64 14.16 14.02 14.83
C TYR A 64 15.41 14.44 15.64
N SER A 65 15.65 13.82 16.79
CA SER A 65 16.77 14.14 17.66
C SER A 65 18.12 13.79 17.04
N ASP A 66 18.23 12.65 16.36
CA ASP A 66 19.46 12.17 15.70
C ASP A 66 19.86 13.04 14.50
N HIS A 67 18.93 13.89 14.03
CA HIS A 67 19.15 14.78 12.87
C HIS A 67 19.06 16.26 13.26
N ASP A 68 19.73 16.63 14.35
CA ASP A 68 19.86 18.01 14.82
C ASP A 68 18.51 18.73 14.96
N SER A 69 17.54 18.05 15.55
CA SER A 69 16.17 18.56 15.67
C SER A 69 15.53 18.97 14.33
N GLY A 70 15.80 18.15 13.30
CA GLY A 70 15.27 18.36 11.95
C GLY A 70 16.09 19.30 11.06
N ALA A 71 17.22 19.83 11.56
CA ALA A 71 18.09 20.70 10.76
C ALA A 71 18.91 19.92 9.70
N ARG A 72 19.15 18.62 9.93
CA ARG A 72 19.86 17.74 9.00
C ARG A 72 18.90 16.72 8.38
N GLN A 73 18.92 16.65 7.06
CA GLN A 73 18.07 15.69 6.34
C GLN A 73 18.59 14.25 6.53
N PRO A 74 17.75 13.30 6.95
CA PRO A 74 18.09 11.89 7.04
C PRO A 74 18.43 11.29 5.68
N SER A 75 19.32 10.29 5.67
CA SER A 75 19.58 9.51 4.46
C SER A 75 18.40 8.57 4.14
N ASP A 76 18.25 8.24 2.85
CA ASP A 76 17.20 7.36 2.36
C ASP A 76 17.23 5.98 3.05
N ASN A 77 18.44 5.44 3.28
CA ASN A 77 18.63 4.17 3.99
C ASN A 77 18.18 4.26 5.46
N PHE A 78 18.43 5.38 6.11
CA PHE A 78 18.00 5.60 7.48
C PHE A 78 16.47 5.69 7.57
N LEU A 79 15.83 6.43 6.67
CA LEU A 79 14.38 6.54 6.59
C LEU A 79 13.72 5.18 6.33
N THR A 80 14.26 4.41 5.39
CA THR A 80 13.76 3.06 5.09
C THR A 80 13.89 2.14 6.30
N LYS A 81 15.00 2.23 7.06
CA LYS A 81 15.19 1.46 8.29
C LYS A 81 14.17 1.85 9.36
N CYS A 82 13.93 3.14 9.57
CA CYS A 82 12.90 3.62 10.51
C CYS A 82 11.50 3.13 10.14
N LEU A 83 11.15 3.18 8.86
CA LEU A 83 9.85 2.68 8.40
C LEU A 83 9.73 1.17 8.64
N LYS A 84 10.76 0.37 8.35
CA LYS A 84 10.78 -1.07 8.65
C LYS A 84 10.60 -1.33 10.15
N GLU A 85 11.26 -0.55 11.00
CA GLU A 85 11.12 -0.65 12.46
C GLU A 85 9.67 -0.37 12.89
N ILE A 86 9.04 0.69 12.38
CA ILE A 86 7.63 1.01 12.65
C ILE A 86 6.70 -0.14 12.25
N LEU A 87 6.89 -0.71 11.07
CA LEU A 87 6.04 -1.79 10.56
C LEU A 87 6.20 -3.08 11.36
N THR A 88 7.40 -3.37 11.87
CA THR A 88 7.67 -4.57 12.67
C THR A 88 7.19 -4.45 14.11
N LEU A 89 7.11 -3.23 14.67
CA LEU A 89 6.59 -3.02 16.04
C LEU A 89 5.06 -3.19 16.13
N SER A 90 4.36 -3.18 15.03
CA SER A 90 2.90 -3.19 15.00
C SER A 90 2.31 -4.60 14.91
N ASP A 91 2.89 -5.59 15.58
CA ASP A 91 2.51 -7.00 15.47
C ASP A 91 1.02 -7.31 15.71
N GLN A 92 0.31 -6.42 16.39
CA GLN A 92 -1.09 -6.66 16.80
C GLN A 92 -2.13 -6.00 15.90
N TRP A 93 -1.75 -4.99 15.12
CA TRP A 93 -2.70 -4.20 14.35
C TRP A 93 -2.42 -4.31 12.86
N PRO A 94 -3.45 -4.47 12.01
CA PRO A 94 -3.25 -4.38 10.58
C PRO A 94 -2.76 -3.00 10.19
N ILE A 95 -1.78 -2.98 9.30
CA ILE A 95 -1.18 -1.78 8.72
C ILE A 95 -1.55 -1.75 7.24
N TYR A 96 -2.15 -0.65 6.82
CA TYR A 96 -2.49 -0.43 5.42
C TYR A 96 -1.57 0.65 4.84
N LEU A 97 -0.81 0.29 3.81
CA LEU A 97 -0.04 1.23 3.00
C LEU A 97 -0.74 1.39 1.65
N ILE A 98 -1.13 2.62 1.31
CA ILE A 98 -1.79 2.92 0.04
C ILE A 98 -0.89 3.84 -0.77
N ILE A 99 -0.48 3.37 -1.95
CA ILE A 99 0.38 4.10 -2.88
C ILE A 99 -0.43 4.30 -4.17
N ASP A 100 -0.92 5.51 -4.36
CA ASP A 100 -1.84 5.86 -5.45
C ASP A 100 -1.10 6.48 -6.63
N ALA A 101 -1.53 6.15 -7.83
CA ALA A 101 -1.08 6.74 -9.10
C ALA A 101 0.45 6.60 -9.32
N VAL A 102 0.99 5.38 -9.18
CA VAL A 102 2.43 5.12 -9.40
C VAL A 102 2.88 5.46 -10.82
N ASP A 103 1.99 5.40 -11.81
CA ASP A 103 2.22 5.84 -13.18
C ASP A 103 2.52 7.35 -13.30
N GLU A 104 2.07 8.16 -12.36
CA GLU A 104 2.38 9.60 -12.32
C GLU A 104 3.78 9.90 -11.73
N CYS A 105 4.45 8.90 -11.14
CA CYS A 105 5.84 9.00 -10.76
C CYS A 105 6.73 8.99 -12.01
N PRO A 106 7.68 9.95 -12.16
CA PRO A 106 8.50 10.05 -13.36
C PRO A 106 9.31 8.78 -13.64
N ASN A 107 9.22 8.31 -14.88
CA ASN A 107 10.06 7.24 -15.42
C ASN A 107 11.12 7.85 -16.34
N THR A 108 12.13 8.48 -15.75
CA THR A 108 13.20 9.17 -16.49
C THR A 108 14.37 8.25 -16.75
N SER A 109 15.01 8.42 -17.92
CA SER A 109 16.22 7.68 -18.26
C SER A 109 17.36 8.05 -17.31
N GLY A 110 17.94 7.04 -16.64
CA GLY A 110 19.03 7.21 -15.70
C GLY A 110 19.45 5.89 -15.09
N ILE A 111 20.32 5.91 -14.07
CA ILE A 111 20.77 4.68 -13.40
C ILE A 111 19.59 4.00 -12.66
N LEU A 112 18.71 4.79 -12.05
CA LEU A 112 17.44 4.36 -11.47
C LEU A 112 16.44 5.52 -11.58
N SER A 113 15.29 5.28 -12.20
CA SER A 113 14.23 6.28 -12.26
C SER A 113 13.51 6.40 -10.90
N PRO A 114 12.89 7.55 -10.58
CA PRO A 114 12.05 7.68 -9.38
C PRO A 114 10.99 6.58 -9.28
N ARG A 115 10.38 6.18 -10.40
CA ARG A 115 9.38 5.11 -10.45
C ARG A 115 9.99 3.74 -10.11
N GLU A 116 11.15 3.41 -10.66
CA GLU A 116 11.84 2.16 -10.33
C GLU A 116 12.16 2.07 -8.84
N MET A 117 12.54 3.20 -8.21
CA MET A 117 12.77 3.26 -6.77
C MET A 117 11.49 2.98 -5.96
N VAL A 118 10.34 3.49 -6.41
CA VAL A 118 9.03 3.18 -5.79
C VAL A 118 8.67 1.70 -5.95
N LEU A 119 8.85 1.15 -7.14
CA LEU A 119 8.56 -0.26 -7.41
C LEU A 119 9.49 -1.18 -6.60
N GLN A 120 10.78 -0.84 -6.50
CA GLN A 120 11.71 -1.57 -5.64
C GLN A 120 11.33 -1.47 -4.16
N PHE A 121 10.93 -0.29 -3.70
CA PHE A 121 10.40 -0.09 -2.35
C PHE A 121 9.21 -1.01 -2.07
N VAL A 122 8.22 -1.05 -2.96
CA VAL A 122 7.05 -1.95 -2.79
C VAL A 122 7.51 -3.40 -2.68
N LYS A 123 8.39 -3.85 -3.56
CA LYS A 123 8.94 -5.20 -3.54
C LYS A 123 9.64 -5.51 -2.22
N ASP A 124 10.53 -4.63 -1.76
CA ASP A 124 11.29 -4.80 -0.51
C ASP A 124 10.36 -4.94 0.70
N PHE A 125 9.22 -4.23 0.70
CA PHE A 125 8.25 -4.30 1.81
C PHE A 125 7.33 -5.53 1.72
N VAL A 126 7.00 -6.00 0.53
CA VAL A 126 6.31 -7.29 0.33
C VAL A 126 7.22 -8.44 0.80
N ASP A 127 8.50 -8.39 0.48
CA ASP A 127 9.49 -9.40 0.86
C ASP A 127 9.74 -9.48 2.38
N LEU A 128 9.33 -8.49 3.17
CA LEU A 128 9.34 -8.57 4.64
C LEU A 128 8.36 -9.62 5.18
N ARG A 129 7.35 -10.00 4.39
CA ARG A 129 6.34 -11.02 4.74
C ARG A 129 5.65 -10.81 6.09
N LEU A 130 5.42 -9.55 6.45
CA LEU A 130 4.72 -9.20 7.68
C LEU A 130 3.24 -9.57 7.54
N PRO A 131 2.68 -10.42 8.44
CA PRO A 131 1.32 -10.94 8.29
C PRO A 131 0.24 -9.86 8.42
N ASN A 132 0.54 -8.79 9.14
CA ASN A 132 -0.35 -7.65 9.39
C ASN A 132 -0.19 -6.50 8.38
N LEU A 133 0.75 -6.58 7.44
CA LEU A 133 0.99 -5.55 6.45
C LEU A 133 0.17 -5.80 5.17
N HIS A 134 -0.62 -4.81 4.79
CA HIS A 134 -1.40 -4.79 3.56
C HIS A 134 -0.95 -3.61 2.71
N ILE A 135 -0.50 -3.88 1.48
CA ILE A 135 -0.06 -2.84 0.56
C ILE A 135 -1.05 -2.78 -0.60
N CYS A 136 -1.64 -1.62 -0.82
CA CYS A 136 -2.49 -1.33 -1.96
C CYS A 136 -1.77 -0.36 -2.89
N VAL A 137 -1.57 -0.77 -4.14
CA VAL A 137 -0.95 0.06 -5.17
C VAL A 137 -1.94 0.29 -6.28
N THR A 138 -2.10 1.53 -6.72
CA THR A 138 -2.89 1.86 -7.91
C THR A 138 -2.00 2.48 -8.97
N SER A 139 -2.26 2.17 -10.22
CA SER A 139 -1.57 2.77 -11.36
C SER A 139 -2.32 2.51 -12.67
N ARG A 140 -1.96 3.16 -13.75
CA ARG A 140 -2.30 2.73 -15.10
C ARG A 140 -1.53 1.46 -15.47
N PRO A 141 -2.02 0.61 -16.39
CA PRO A 141 -1.41 -0.68 -16.73
C PRO A 141 -0.16 -0.50 -17.62
N GLU A 142 0.85 0.22 -17.14
CA GLU A 142 2.12 0.37 -17.83
C GLU A 142 2.98 -0.90 -17.68
N ILE A 143 3.73 -1.24 -18.72
CA ILE A 143 4.45 -2.52 -18.83
C ILE A 143 5.51 -2.67 -17.73
N ASP A 144 6.25 -1.60 -17.42
CA ASP A 144 7.28 -1.58 -16.38
C ASP A 144 6.68 -1.81 -14.98
N ILE A 145 5.54 -1.20 -14.70
CA ILE A 145 4.82 -1.37 -13.43
C ILE A 145 4.28 -2.81 -13.32
N ARG A 146 3.62 -3.32 -14.36
CA ARG A 146 3.08 -4.68 -14.36
C ARG A 146 4.14 -5.74 -14.19
N ASN A 147 5.28 -5.60 -14.86
CA ASN A 147 6.38 -6.57 -14.76
C ASN A 147 6.88 -6.73 -13.32
N VAL A 148 6.79 -5.69 -12.50
CA VAL A 148 7.20 -5.74 -11.09
C VAL A 148 6.06 -6.13 -10.17
N LEU A 149 4.86 -5.58 -10.36
CA LEU A 149 3.75 -5.76 -9.42
C LEU A 149 2.95 -7.05 -9.66
N ASP A 150 2.73 -7.48 -10.92
CA ASP A 150 1.92 -8.67 -11.20
C ASP A 150 2.44 -9.94 -10.46
N PRO A 151 3.77 -10.21 -10.39
CA PRO A 151 4.28 -11.35 -9.64
C PRO A 151 4.10 -11.26 -8.12
N LEU A 152 3.92 -10.06 -7.58
CA LEU A 152 3.78 -9.80 -6.14
C LEU A 152 2.32 -9.76 -5.70
N THR A 153 1.39 -9.70 -6.67
CA THR A 153 -0.02 -9.41 -6.42
C THR A 153 -0.77 -10.65 -5.95
N THR A 154 -1.49 -10.52 -4.84
CA THR A 154 -2.42 -11.56 -4.35
C THR A 154 -3.81 -11.37 -4.94
N TYR A 155 -4.25 -10.12 -5.07
CA TYR A 155 -5.55 -9.77 -5.65
C TYR A 155 -5.40 -8.56 -6.55
N GLN A 156 -5.91 -8.68 -7.78
CA GLN A 156 -5.91 -7.62 -8.77
C GLN A 156 -7.35 -7.26 -9.14
N VAL A 157 -7.68 -5.98 -9.09
CA VAL A 157 -8.98 -5.45 -9.54
C VAL A 157 -8.74 -4.53 -10.71
N SER A 158 -9.29 -4.89 -11.87
CA SER A 158 -9.30 -4.02 -13.05
C SER A 158 -10.63 -3.26 -13.10
N LEU A 159 -10.55 -1.95 -13.17
CA LEU A 159 -11.74 -1.08 -13.26
C LEU A 159 -12.33 -0.98 -14.67
N HIS A 160 -11.65 -1.55 -15.69
CA HIS A 160 -12.10 -1.53 -17.09
C HIS A 160 -13.40 -2.31 -17.37
N HIS A 161 -13.80 -3.23 -16.49
CA HIS A 161 -14.94 -4.12 -16.76
C HIS A 161 -16.26 -3.72 -16.10
N GLN A 162 -16.32 -2.60 -15.41
CA GLN A 162 -17.60 -2.11 -14.91
C GLN A 162 -18.31 -1.29 -16.01
N SER A 163 -19.05 -2.00 -16.84
CA SER A 163 -19.95 -1.43 -17.83
C SER A 163 -20.94 -0.47 -17.17
N GLY A 164 -20.75 0.82 -17.37
CA GLY A 164 -21.76 1.82 -16.98
C GLY A 164 -21.24 3.20 -16.60
N GLN A 165 -19.96 3.41 -16.45
CA GLN A 165 -19.41 4.74 -16.20
C GLN A 165 -18.60 5.23 -17.41
N LYS A 166 -18.95 6.45 -17.82
CA LYS A 166 -18.51 7.11 -19.04
C LYS A 166 -16.99 7.20 -19.18
N LYS A 167 -16.58 7.27 -20.44
CA LYS A 167 -15.30 7.51 -21.11
C LYS A 167 -14.10 8.10 -20.35
N ASP A 168 -14.27 8.75 -19.21
CA ASP A 168 -13.18 9.35 -18.43
C ASP A 168 -12.52 8.38 -17.45
N ILE A 169 -13.01 7.13 -17.36
CA ILE A 169 -12.45 6.05 -16.51
C ILE A 169 -11.74 5.00 -17.37
N GLU A 170 -11.68 5.19 -18.68
CA GLU A 170 -11.14 4.18 -19.61
C GLU A 170 -9.65 3.83 -19.37
N ASP A 171 -8.92 4.64 -18.60
CA ASP A 171 -7.50 4.43 -18.34
C ASP A 171 -7.16 4.17 -16.88
N CYS A 172 -8.11 4.01 -15.97
CA CYS A 172 -7.80 3.77 -14.59
C CYS A 172 -7.82 2.27 -14.25
N SER A 173 -6.78 1.82 -13.83
CA SER A 173 -6.14 0.56 -13.75
C SER A 173 -6.22 -0.13 -12.42
N VAL A 174 -5.53 -1.08 -12.34
CA VAL A 174 -5.22 -2.15 -11.43
C VAL A 174 -4.99 -1.64 -10.00
N CYS A 175 -5.86 -2.04 -9.08
CA CYS A 175 -5.57 -2.01 -7.67
C CYS A 175 -5.00 -3.39 -7.28
N CYS A 176 -3.75 -3.44 -6.87
CA CYS A 176 -3.11 -4.66 -6.43
C CYS A 176 -3.09 -4.68 -4.90
N LEU A 177 -3.73 -5.65 -4.29
CA LEU A 177 -3.59 -5.92 -2.86
C LEU A 177 -2.49 -6.97 -2.68
N LEU A 178 -1.39 -6.53 -2.09
CA LEU A 178 -0.25 -7.36 -1.74
C LEU A 178 -0.41 -7.75 -0.27
N LYS A 179 -0.61 -9.03 0.02
CA LYS A 179 -0.65 -9.55 1.39
C LYS A 179 0.73 -10.06 1.80
N GLY A 180 1.19 -9.67 2.96
CA GLY A 180 2.19 -10.46 3.69
C GLY A 180 1.62 -11.87 3.97
N PHE A 181 2.46 -12.90 3.83
CA PHE A 181 2.08 -14.31 3.93
C PHE A 181 1.67 -14.64 5.37
N GLY A 182 0.43 -15.06 5.58
CA GLY A 182 0.00 -15.65 6.84
C GLY A 182 -1.49 -15.51 7.12
N ALA A 183 -2.32 -16.32 6.43
CA ALA A 183 -3.56 -16.86 7.00
C ALA A 183 -4.04 -18.00 6.09
N ASP A 184 -4.17 -19.16 6.67
CA ASP A 184 -4.75 -20.34 6.07
C ASP A 184 -6.10 -20.01 5.45
N HIS A 185 -6.22 -20.26 4.15
CA HIS A 185 -7.52 -20.29 3.48
C HIS A 185 -8.28 -21.50 3.99
N GLU A 186 -9.15 -21.29 4.94
CA GLU A 186 -10.28 -22.16 5.14
C GLU A 186 -11.12 -22.11 3.85
N LYS A 187 -10.98 -23.12 3.02
CA LYS A 187 -11.85 -23.37 1.87
C LYS A 187 -13.27 -23.49 2.42
N VAL A 188 -14.08 -22.47 2.16
CA VAL A 188 -15.53 -22.64 2.21
C VAL A 188 -15.86 -23.59 1.06
N GLU A 189 -15.93 -24.88 1.36
CA GLU A 189 -16.56 -25.85 0.49
C GLU A 189 -18.04 -25.48 0.42
N GLU A 190 -18.47 -25.05 -0.74
CA GLU A 190 -19.88 -25.00 -1.10
C GLU A 190 -20.43 -26.42 -0.95
N GLY A 191 -21.06 -26.62 0.19
CA GLY A 191 -21.67 -27.89 0.61
C GLY A 191 -22.76 -28.31 -0.33
N GLY A 192 -22.56 -29.48 -0.84
CA GLY A 192 -23.31 -30.24 -1.78
C GLY A 192 -24.82 -30.30 -1.57
N GLN A 193 -25.45 -30.46 -2.68
CA GLN A 193 -26.82 -30.87 -2.92
C GLN A 193 -27.24 -31.96 -1.97
N ARG A 194 -28.31 -31.74 -1.21
CA ARG A 194 -29.07 -32.82 -0.54
C ARG A 194 -29.77 -33.65 -1.61
N PRO A 195 -29.63 -34.97 -1.62
CA PRO A 195 -30.47 -35.84 -2.44
C PRO A 195 -31.90 -35.84 -1.90
N ARG A 196 -32.83 -35.59 -2.79
CA ARG A 196 -34.25 -35.85 -2.54
C ARG A 196 -34.43 -37.35 -2.44
N ASN A 197 -34.78 -37.80 -1.27
CA ASN A 197 -35.34 -39.17 -1.11
C ASN A 197 -36.81 -39.13 -1.51
N ARG A 198 -37.14 -39.76 -2.62
CA ARG A 198 -38.45 -40.27 -2.96
C ARG A 198 -38.46 -41.74 -2.54
N ASP A 199 -39.64 -42.18 -2.18
CA ASP A 199 -40.11 -43.55 -1.86
C ASP A 199 -40.06 -43.87 -0.36
N ALA A 200 -41.10 -44.36 0.26
CA ALA A 200 -42.34 -45.00 -0.20
C ALA A 200 -43.27 -45.25 0.99
N LEU A 201 -44.52 -45.37 0.67
CA LEU A 201 -45.63 -46.09 1.40
C LEU A 201 -46.15 -45.48 2.71
#